data_cc2e749cd6a4d457dfe6e9de38ea79b9
#
_entry.id   cc2e749cd6a4d457dfe6e9de38ea79b9
#
_cell.length_a   1.000
_cell.length_b   1.000
_cell.length_c   1.000
_cell.angle_alpha   90.00
_cell.angle_beta   90.00
_cell.angle_gamma   90.00
#
_symmetry.space_group_name_H-M   'P 1'
#
loop_
_entity.id
_entity.type
_entity.pdbx_description
1 polymer ?
#
loop_
_entity_poly.entity_id
_entity_poly.type
_entity_poly.pdbx_seq_one_letter_code
_entity_poly.pdbx_strand_id
1 'polypeptide(L)'
;MTGTVPPLAIAPSRPSEDCRMADGPLVATSSAREVVRAWERFAAGEDIETGVRPEILASWYRCRDQYEVDRKLDAAPAAPADVHRTDTGVIFTALGGLGAMAGKQVERDDAVVTVTDGDGRVLGAWGDPTTQRRAELHNLAPWSSWSEECTGTNGMGTSFEVSGPVTVTGPEHWCEAFHQWSCAGISIRDVVTGSPVASINISRWNAPLPTSIASWLTKSVACIEQEIYRRAVYEADKVFSEFRKKCSRVTGPFVAMDRGGNVIAANEAAVRLLGLTDEPSVVAAAIEPAQRWTLDISGLPDVLRWAMDQAQGSEQWSGYACLPVSPGGEATPLTMRPIVDSNHVMGMLCFLGVQEGEPYVGSPEASVNPLPQRVIGMRNDRLVLLAPSEIRYAEADRNIVWLITERGRIQAATRGLDNVERLLTSYGFRRVHRRFLVNLRRVAELERGIKGELFLIMNARSHEVVPVSRRHAPELRRMLGV
;
A
#
# COMPACT_ATOMS: atom_id res chain seq x y z
N MET A 1 6.56 -14.98 -37.87
CA MET A 1 6.71 -13.54 -38.02
C MET A 1 6.96 -12.99 -36.63
N THR A 2 8.22 -12.81 -36.31
CA THR A 2 8.72 -12.31 -35.05
C THR A 2 8.52 -10.78 -35.02
N GLY A 3 7.45 -10.34 -34.42
CA GLY A 3 7.21 -8.93 -34.16
C GLY A 3 8.06 -8.49 -32.96
N THR A 4 9.25 -8.02 -33.22
CA THR A 4 10.08 -7.27 -32.29
C THR A 4 9.30 -6.01 -31.91
N VAL A 5 8.99 -5.83 -30.61
CA VAL A 5 8.48 -4.57 -30.07
C VAL A 5 9.54 -3.52 -30.38
N PRO A 6 9.22 -2.42 -31.08
CA PRO A 6 10.20 -1.37 -31.33
C PRO A 6 10.59 -0.74 -29.96
N PRO A 7 11.88 -0.35 -29.82
CA PRO A 7 12.28 0.41 -28.64
C PRO A 7 11.44 1.70 -28.58
N LEU A 8 10.79 1.92 -27.44
CA LEU A 8 9.98 3.11 -27.16
C LEU A 8 10.84 4.35 -27.33
N ALA A 9 10.74 4.99 -28.48
CA ALA A 9 11.15 6.37 -28.65
C ALA A 9 10.05 7.23 -28.00
N ILE A 10 10.18 7.48 -26.68
CA ILE A 10 9.44 8.56 -26.02
C ILE A 10 10.01 9.84 -26.62
N ALA A 11 9.37 10.35 -27.66
CA ALA A 11 9.63 11.72 -28.08
C ALA A 11 9.21 12.61 -26.91
N PRO A 12 10.13 13.39 -26.32
CA PRO A 12 9.77 14.29 -25.25
C PRO A 12 8.77 15.29 -25.82
N SER A 13 7.50 15.20 -25.41
CA SER A 13 6.56 16.29 -25.59
C SER A 13 7.19 17.47 -24.84
N ARG A 14 7.60 18.52 -25.57
CA ARG A 14 8.11 19.75 -24.97
C ARG A 14 7.06 20.26 -24.00
N PRO A 15 7.36 20.37 -22.69
CA PRO A 15 6.50 21.09 -21.78
C PRO A 15 6.40 22.52 -22.32
N SER A 16 5.21 23.10 -22.34
CA SER A 16 5.01 24.51 -22.67
C SER A 16 5.96 25.37 -21.83
N GLU A 17 6.60 26.36 -22.44
CA GLU A 17 7.61 27.23 -21.84
C GLU A 17 7.14 28.06 -20.62
N ASP A 18 5.89 27.90 -20.20
CA ASP A 18 5.24 28.67 -19.12
C ASP A 18 5.28 28.05 -17.72
N CYS A 19 6.03 26.98 -17.48
CA CYS A 19 6.21 26.44 -16.14
C CYS A 19 7.42 27.05 -15.40
N ARG A 20 7.49 28.37 -15.30
CA ARG A 20 8.27 29.02 -14.24
C ARG A 20 7.56 28.76 -12.92
N MET A 21 8.30 28.30 -11.91
CA MET A 21 7.75 28.17 -10.56
C MET A 21 7.38 29.56 -10.06
N ALA A 22 6.07 29.85 -9.96
CA ALA A 22 5.58 31.13 -9.48
C ALA A 22 5.84 31.22 -7.97
N ASP A 23 6.54 32.28 -7.55
CA ASP A 23 6.78 32.59 -6.14
C ASP A 23 5.47 33.03 -5.46
N GLY A 24 4.92 32.14 -4.64
CA GLY A 24 3.86 32.45 -3.68
C GLY A 24 4.13 31.70 -2.36
N PRO A 25 3.89 32.35 -1.19
CA PRO A 25 4.18 31.68 0.08
C PRO A 25 3.26 30.48 0.32
N LEU A 26 3.85 29.38 0.79
CA LEU A 26 3.09 28.24 1.33
C LEU A 26 2.18 28.73 2.47
N VAL A 27 0.91 28.34 2.45
CA VAL A 27 0.01 28.51 3.59
C VAL A 27 0.52 27.58 4.68
N ALA A 28 1.37 28.09 5.56
CA ALA A 28 1.82 27.36 6.75
C ALA A 28 0.62 27.27 7.71
N THR A 29 0.09 26.09 7.91
CA THR A 29 -0.96 25.81 8.90
C THR A 29 -0.44 25.92 10.35
N SER A 30 0.89 25.89 10.54
CA SER A 30 1.57 26.11 11.82
C SER A 30 2.81 26.99 11.60
N SER A 31 3.15 27.83 12.58
CA SER A 31 4.38 28.62 12.49
C SER A 31 5.60 27.70 12.62
N ALA A 32 6.72 28.04 11.98
CA ALA A 32 7.96 27.26 12.09
C ALA A 32 8.39 27.02 13.55
N ARG A 33 8.09 28.00 14.44
CA ARG A 33 8.36 27.89 15.88
C ARG A 33 7.47 26.87 16.59
N GLU A 34 6.24 26.72 16.15
CA GLU A 34 5.30 25.70 16.69
C GLU A 34 5.76 24.31 16.29
N VAL A 35 6.20 24.10 15.04
CA VAL A 35 6.73 22.82 14.58
C VAL A 35 8.01 22.46 15.36
N VAL A 36 8.93 23.39 15.57
CA VAL A 36 10.14 23.16 16.39
C VAL A 36 9.76 22.68 17.79
N ARG A 37 8.85 23.39 18.48
CA ARG A 37 8.41 23.01 19.84
C ARG A 37 7.71 21.66 19.85
N ALA A 38 6.90 21.38 18.84
CA ALA A 38 6.23 20.10 18.69
C ALA A 38 7.25 18.97 18.51
N TRP A 39 8.26 19.18 17.66
CA TRP A 39 9.32 18.20 17.43
C TRP A 39 10.16 17.97 18.70
N GLU A 40 10.57 19.03 19.40
CA GLU A 40 11.36 18.91 20.65
C GLU A 40 10.62 18.08 21.73
N ARG A 41 9.33 18.35 21.92
CA ARG A 41 8.49 17.60 22.86
C ARG A 41 8.33 16.16 22.43
N PHE A 42 8.02 15.92 21.16
CA PHE A 42 7.84 14.57 20.61
C PHE A 42 9.13 13.75 20.68
N ALA A 43 10.26 14.37 20.34
CA ALA A 43 11.59 13.77 20.44
C ALA A 43 12.03 13.49 21.88
N ALA A 44 11.48 14.21 22.88
CA ALA A 44 11.65 13.93 24.29
C ALA A 44 10.75 12.79 24.83
N GLY A 45 9.91 12.20 23.96
CA GLY A 45 9.02 11.09 24.31
C GLY A 45 7.62 11.52 24.73
N GLU A 46 7.27 12.81 24.58
CA GLU A 46 5.90 13.28 24.81
C GLU A 46 5.03 12.98 23.60
N ASP A 47 3.79 12.56 23.82
CA ASP A 47 2.80 12.50 22.75
C ASP A 47 2.23 13.89 22.49
N ILE A 48 2.15 14.29 21.22
CA ILE A 48 1.63 15.58 20.79
C ILE A 48 0.45 15.38 19.85
N GLU A 49 -0.43 16.39 19.77
CA GLU A 49 -1.65 16.32 18.96
C GLU A 49 -1.80 17.51 18.01
N THR A 50 -1.10 18.59 18.32
CA THR A 50 -1.21 19.86 17.61
C THR A 50 0.16 20.44 17.33
N GLY A 51 0.23 21.40 16.40
CA GLY A 51 1.46 22.10 16.03
C GLY A 51 2.20 21.49 14.85
N VAL A 52 1.71 20.36 14.30
CA VAL A 52 2.27 19.72 13.11
C VAL A 52 1.13 19.10 12.26
N ARG A 53 1.36 18.97 10.98
CA ARG A 53 0.37 18.38 10.04
C ARG A 53 0.17 16.89 10.33
N PRO A 54 -1.07 16.36 10.14
CA PRO A 54 -1.39 14.96 10.49
C PRO A 54 -0.50 13.92 9.80
N GLU A 55 -0.18 14.13 8.52
CA GLU A 55 0.68 13.22 7.75
C GLU A 55 2.12 13.18 8.28
N ILE A 56 2.63 14.33 8.75
CA ILE A 56 3.95 14.43 9.38
C ILE A 56 3.96 13.79 10.76
N LEU A 57 2.92 14.05 11.55
CA LEU A 57 2.78 13.43 12.87
C LEU A 57 2.71 11.90 12.77
N ALA A 58 1.95 11.38 11.81
CA ALA A 58 1.89 9.94 11.55
C ALA A 58 3.27 9.36 11.17
N SER A 59 4.04 10.10 10.36
CA SER A 59 5.42 9.75 10.02
C SER A 59 6.33 9.75 11.25
N TRP A 60 6.25 10.77 12.12
CA TRP A 60 7.03 10.82 13.35
C TRP A 60 6.77 9.64 14.29
N TYR A 61 5.50 9.21 14.40
CA TYR A 61 5.15 8.00 15.17
C TYR A 61 5.78 6.75 14.57
N ARG A 62 5.78 6.58 13.24
CA ARG A 62 6.48 5.46 12.60
C ARG A 62 7.98 5.52 12.87
N CYS A 63 8.59 6.69 12.71
CA CYS A 63 10.04 6.88 12.93
C CYS A 63 10.47 6.56 14.35
N ARG A 64 9.70 7.02 15.36
CA ARG A 64 10.03 6.81 16.78
C ARG A 64 9.69 5.41 17.27
N ASP A 65 8.46 4.95 16.98
CA ASP A 65 7.86 3.80 17.67
C ASP A 65 7.91 2.51 16.87
N GLN A 66 8.05 2.59 15.54
CA GLN A 66 8.06 1.44 14.66
C GLN A 66 9.46 1.17 14.09
N TYR A 67 10.14 2.20 13.61
CA TYR A 67 11.43 2.06 12.95
C TYR A 67 12.61 2.39 13.86
N GLU A 68 12.36 3.02 15.00
CA GLU A 68 13.38 3.44 15.98
C GLU A 68 14.54 4.24 15.35
N VAL A 69 14.20 5.12 14.38
CA VAL A 69 15.19 5.90 13.63
C VAL A 69 15.91 6.87 14.56
N ASP A 70 17.24 6.83 14.56
CA ASP A 70 18.06 7.77 15.33
C ASP A 70 17.89 9.21 14.79
N ARG A 71 17.29 10.06 15.60
CA ARG A 71 17.09 11.48 15.26
C ARG A 71 18.40 12.27 15.07
N LYS A 72 19.54 11.74 15.52
CA LYS A 72 20.86 12.34 15.35
C LYS A 72 21.58 11.85 14.10
N LEU A 73 20.93 11.01 13.29
CA LEU A 73 21.48 10.60 12.01
C LEU A 73 21.77 11.83 11.16
N ASP A 74 23.00 11.97 10.67
CA ASP A 74 23.46 13.11 9.89
C ASP A 74 23.59 12.80 8.39
N ALA A 75 23.65 11.52 8.01
CA ALA A 75 23.74 11.07 6.63
C ALA A 75 23.00 9.74 6.42
N ALA A 76 22.37 9.59 5.27
CA ALA A 76 21.68 8.38 4.90
C ALA A 76 22.62 7.18 4.79
N PRO A 77 22.24 5.97 5.21
CA PRO A 77 23.05 4.77 5.05
C PRO A 77 23.18 4.38 3.57
N ALA A 78 24.21 3.60 3.25
CA ALA A 78 24.30 2.93 1.95
C ALA A 78 23.17 1.91 1.81
N ALA A 79 22.56 1.86 0.62
CA ALA A 79 21.52 0.87 0.34
C ALA A 79 22.13 -0.54 0.25
N PRO A 80 21.42 -1.59 0.69
CA PRO A 80 21.85 -2.97 0.55
C PRO A 80 22.13 -3.33 -0.91
N ALA A 81 23.19 -4.14 -1.14
CA ALA A 81 23.62 -4.52 -2.50
C ALA A 81 22.66 -5.50 -3.22
N ASP A 82 21.81 -6.19 -2.49
CA ASP A 82 21.18 -7.44 -2.94
C ASP A 82 19.82 -7.28 -3.62
N VAL A 83 19.35 -6.06 -3.88
CA VAL A 83 18.01 -5.86 -4.45
C VAL A 83 18.09 -5.34 -5.88
N HIS A 84 18.44 -6.20 -6.82
CA HIS A 84 18.19 -5.96 -8.24
C HIS A 84 16.83 -6.55 -8.64
N ARG A 85 15.76 -5.78 -8.52
CA ARG A 85 14.51 -6.08 -9.23
C ARG A 85 14.70 -5.69 -10.69
N THR A 86 14.94 -6.67 -11.55
CA THR A 86 15.19 -6.54 -13.00
C THR A 86 13.99 -6.02 -13.81
N ASP A 87 12.80 -5.96 -13.19
CA ASP A 87 11.53 -5.64 -13.88
C ASP A 87 11.28 -4.16 -14.22
N THR A 88 12.14 -3.27 -13.78
CA THR A 88 11.88 -1.83 -13.80
C THR A 88 12.75 -1.03 -14.78
N GLY A 89 13.55 -1.69 -15.62
CA GLY A 89 14.50 -1.02 -16.52
C GLY A 89 13.89 0.06 -17.44
N VAL A 90 12.66 -0.15 -17.93
CA VAL A 90 11.95 0.85 -18.76
C VAL A 90 11.51 2.04 -17.92
N ILE A 91 10.99 1.79 -16.72
CA ILE A 91 10.55 2.83 -15.77
C ILE A 91 11.77 3.64 -15.33
N PHE A 92 12.89 3.01 -15.03
CA PHE A 92 14.12 3.70 -14.62
C PHE A 92 14.70 4.58 -15.73
N THR A 93 14.61 4.14 -16.99
CA THR A 93 15.03 4.98 -18.13
C THR A 93 14.15 6.24 -18.24
N ALA A 94 12.83 6.08 -18.10
CA ALA A 94 11.89 7.19 -18.13
C ALA A 94 12.10 8.14 -16.95
N LEU A 95 12.33 7.60 -15.75
CA LEU A 95 12.61 8.36 -14.53
C LEU A 95 13.95 9.10 -14.61
N GLY A 96 14.99 8.48 -15.14
CA GLY A 96 16.28 9.13 -15.35
C GLY A 96 16.18 10.32 -16.30
N GLY A 97 15.42 10.15 -17.39
CA GLY A 97 15.10 11.24 -18.32
C GLY A 97 14.30 12.37 -17.66
N LEU A 98 13.28 12.01 -16.90
CA LEU A 98 12.47 12.98 -16.14
C LEU A 98 13.32 13.71 -15.09
N GLY A 99 14.14 13.00 -14.32
CA GLY A 99 15.01 13.57 -13.31
C GLY A 99 16.02 14.57 -13.90
N ALA A 100 16.63 14.21 -15.02
CA ALA A 100 17.57 15.09 -15.73
C ALA A 100 16.90 16.35 -16.30
N MET A 101 15.70 16.21 -16.87
CA MET A 101 14.91 17.35 -17.37
C MET A 101 14.46 18.27 -16.22
N ALA A 102 13.93 17.66 -15.16
CA ALA A 102 13.50 18.39 -13.95
C ALA A 102 14.66 19.10 -13.27
N GLY A 103 15.82 18.42 -13.13
CA GLY A 103 17.05 19.00 -12.59
C GLY A 103 17.51 20.24 -13.35
N LYS A 104 17.41 20.21 -14.69
CA LYS A 104 17.72 21.37 -15.53
C LYS A 104 16.78 22.55 -15.35
N GLN A 105 15.49 22.29 -15.06
CA GLN A 105 14.51 23.33 -14.76
C GLN A 105 14.80 24.02 -13.41
N VAL A 106 15.23 23.24 -12.39
CA VAL A 106 15.45 23.73 -11.03
C VAL A 106 16.89 24.19 -10.75
N GLU A 107 17.79 24.06 -11.71
CA GLU A 107 19.22 24.42 -11.58
C GLU A 107 19.41 25.88 -11.17
N ARG A 108 18.48 26.79 -11.55
CA ARG A 108 18.50 28.19 -11.21
C ARG A 108 17.74 28.54 -9.93
N ASP A 109 17.09 27.56 -9.31
CA ASP A 109 16.23 27.73 -8.14
C ASP A 109 16.88 27.21 -6.86
N ASP A 110 18.20 27.01 -6.86
CA ASP A 110 18.97 26.47 -5.73
C ASP A 110 18.35 25.14 -5.21
N ALA A 111 17.95 24.28 -6.13
CA ALA A 111 17.28 23.04 -5.80
C ALA A 111 17.96 21.81 -6.41
N VAL A 112 17.69 20.65 -5.83
CA VAL A 112 18.09 19.33 -6.32
C VAL A 112 16.88 18.45 -6.49
N VAL A 113 16.81 17.75 -7.62
CA VAL A 113 15.81 16.71 -7.90
C VAL A 113 16.47 15.36 -7.70
N THR A 114 15.81 14.48 -6.96
CA THR A 114 16.24 13.09 -6.75
C THR A 114 15.17 12.12 -7.22
N VAL A 115 15.61 10.99 -7.72
CA VAL A 115 14.76 9.86 -8.10
C VAL A 115 15.22 8.64 -7.31
N THR A 116 14.26 7.91 -6.74
CA THR A 116 14.51 6.65 -6.02
C THR A 116 13.78 5.49 -6.68
N ASP A 117 14.19 4.27 -6.37
CA ASP A 117 13.35 3.08 -6.57
C ASP A 117 12.24 2.99 -5.51
N GLY A 118 11.43 1.91 -5.58
CA GLY A 118 10.32 1.68 -4.65
C GLY A 118 10.71 1.39 -3.19
N ASP A 119 11.99 1.09 -2.96
CA ASP A 119 12.57 0.84 -1.63
C ASP A 119 13.27 2.10 -1.06
N GLY A 120 13.20 3.23 -1.77
CA GLY A 120 13.81 4.49 -1.35
C GLY A 120 15.30 4.60 -1.64
N ARG A 121 15.86 3.72 -2.48
CA ARG A 121 17.25 3.81 -2.93
C ARG A 121 17.39 4.90 -3.98
N VAL A 122 18.30 5.84 -3.78
CA VAL A 122 18.57 6.91 -4.74
C VAL A 122 19.23 6.34 -6.00
N LEU A 123 18.61 6.60 -7.15
CA LEU A 123 19.09 6.22 -8.47
C LEU A 123 19.88 7.35 -9.14
N GLY A 124 19.51 8.60 -8.83
CA GLY A 124 20.19 9.77 -9.37
C GLY A 124 19.74 11.07 -8.71
N ALA A 125 20.59 12.07 -8.81
CA ALA A 125 20.34 13.43 -8.34
C ALA A 125 20.81 14.46 -9.36
N TRP A 126 20.00 15.48 -9.64
CA TRP A 126 20.27 16.53 -10.63
C TRP A 126 19.80 17.89 -10.10
N GLY A 127 20.43 18.97 -10.54
CA GLY A 127 20.03 20.33 -10.18
C GLY A 127 21.21 21.26 -9.93
N ASP A 128 21.07 22.25 -9.06
CA ASP A 128 22.13 23.20 -8.75
C ASP A 128 23.36 22.51 -8.15
N PRO A 129 24.57 22.74 -8.71
CA PRO A 129 25.80 22.10 -8.23
C PRO A 129 26.15 22.40 -6.77
N THR A 130 25.79 23.58 -6.28
CA THR A 130 26.05 23.97 -4.89
C THR A 130 25.14 23.20 -3.93
N THR A 131 23.86 23.09 -4.29
CA THR A 131 22.85 22.34 -3.52
C THR A 131 23.14 20.84 -3.57
N GLN A 132 23.60 20.32 -4.71
CA GLN A 132 24.03 18.92 -4.83
C GLN A 132 25.20 18.61 -3.87
N ARG A 133 26.24 19.44 -3.80
CA ARG A 133 27.35 19.23 -2.87
C ARG A 133 26.91 19.25 -1.39
N ARG A 134 25.91 20.07 -1.06
CA ARG A 134 25.32 20.05 0.29
C ARG A 134 24.53 18.79 0.55
N ALA A 135 23.78 18.32 -0.45
CA ALA A 135 23.03 17.07 -0.39
C ALA A 135 23.96 15.85 -0.21
N GLU A 136 25.12 15.85 -0.88
CA GLU A 136 26.14 14.81 -0.74
C GLU A 136 26.74 14.73 0.68
N LEU A 137 26.76 15.84 1.45
CA LEU A 137 27.18 15.82 2.86
C LEU A 137 26.26 14.95 3.73
N HIS A 138 24.99 14.84 3.34
CA HIS A 138 24.01 13.97 3.98
C HIS A 138 23.86 12.62 3.25
N ASN A 139 24.79 12.31 2.36
CA ASN A 139 24.74 11.12 1.48
C ASN A 139 23.46 11.05 0.62
N LEU A 140 22.93 12.20 0.17
CA LEU A 140 21.90 12.22 -0.85
C LEU A 140 22.56 12.01 -2.22
N ALA A 141 22.99 10.79 -2.46
CA ALA A 141 23.77 10.37 -3.62
C ALA A 141 23.28 8.99 -4.11
N PRO A 142 23.56 8.60 -5.36
CA PRO A 142 23.21 7.28 -5.85
C PRO A 142 23.66 6.17 -4.90
N TRP A 143 22.78 5.16 -4.73
CA TRP A 143 23.00 4.01 -3.86
C TRP A 143 22.93 4.28 -2.35
N SER A 144 22.41 5.43 -1.93
CA SER A 144 22.00 5.66 -0.54
C SER A 144 20.51 5.31 -0.35
N SER A 145 20.12 4.95 0.88
CA SER A 145 18.74 4.63 1.23
C SER A 145 18.06 5.79 1.94
N TRP A 146 16.98 6.28 1.35
CA TRP A 146 16.15 7.37 1.86
C TRP A 146 14.71 6.93 2.14
N SER A 147 14.52 5.64 2.45
CA SER A 147 13.25 5.19 3.00
C SER A 147 12.96 5.86 4.35
N GLU A 148 11.71 5.93 4.75
CA GLU A 148 11.33 6.48 6.07
C GLU A 148 11.92 5.65 7.22
N GLU A 149 12.05 4.34 7.04
CA GLU A 149 12.70 3.42 7.97
C GLU A 149 14.19 3.76 8.21
N CYS A 150 14.90 4.23 7.17
CA CYS A 150 16.34 4.49 7.24
C CYS A 150 16.69 5.91 7.69
N THR A 151 15.92 6.91 7.25
CA THR A 151 16.28 8.33 7.42
C THR A 151 15.17 9.15 8.06
N GLY A 152 14.13 8.48 8.53
CA GLY A 152 12.98 9.14 9.13
C GLY A 152 12.16 9.95 8.14
N THR A 153 11.33 10.84 8.65
CA THR A 153 10.47 11.71 7.84
C THR A 153 11.26 12.53 6.84
N ASN A 154 11.04 12.30 5.55
CA ASN A 154 11.67 13.00 4.43
C ASN A 154 10.76 12.97 3.19
N GLY A 155 11.06 13.79 2.18
CA GLY A 155 10.19 13.89 1.00
C GLY A 155 10.06 12.61 0.16
N MET A 156 11.09 11.76 0.14
CA MET A 156 11.09 10.49 -0.62
C MET A 156 10.36 9.38 0.14
N GLY A 157 10.90 9.00 1.30
CA GLY A 157 10.39 7.89 2.11
C GLY A 157 8.94 8.11 2.56
N THR A 158 8.60 9.31 3.04
CA THR A 158 7.25 9.63 3.46
C THR A 158 6.25 9.62 2.29
N SER A 159 6.70 9.89 1.05
CA SER A 159 5.84 9.81 -0.12
C SER A 159 5.32 8.39 -0.42
N PHE A 160 5.99 7.36 0.08
CA PHE A 160 5.53 5.97 -0.07
C PHE A 160 4.35 5.63 0.85
N GLU A 161 4.22 6.37 1.95
CA GLU A 161 3.20 6.14 2.98
C GLU A 161 1.92 6.96 2.78
N VAL A 162 1.95 7.94 1.86
CA VAL A 162 0.81 8.81 1.57
C VAL A 162 0.33 8.66 0.14
N SER A 163 -0.92 9.07 -0.11
CA SER A 163 -1.47 9.17 -1.47
C SER A 163 -1.27 10.58 -1.99
N GLY A 164 -0.46 10.73 -3.05
CA GLY A 164 -0.16 12.00 -3.67
C GLY A 164 1.11 12.68 -3.15
N PRO A 165 1.34 13.95 -3.52
CA PRO A 165 2.55 14.65 -3.15
C PRO A 165 2.58 15.01 -1.66
N VAL A 166 3.73 14.85 -1.03
CA VAL A 166 4.00 15.26 0.35
C VAL A 166 5.09 16.32 0.38
N THR A 167 4.95 17.30 1.27
CA THR A 167 6.01 18.26 1.57
C THR A 167 6.53 18.01 2.98
N VAL A 168 7.84 18.21 3.20
CA VAL A 168 8.51 18.09 4.50
C VAL A 168 9.45 19.29 4.63
N THR A 169 9.19 20.17 5.58
CA THR A 169 9.89 21.45 5.66
C THR A 169 10.56 21.63 7.02
N GLY A 170 11.86 21.88 7.02
CA GLY A 170 12.63 22.18 8.24
C GLY A 170 12.44 21.12 9.33
N PRO A 171 11.99 21.52 10.52
CA PRO A 171 11.80 20.61 11.67
C PRO A 171 10.68 19.56 11.50
N GLU A 172 9.97 19.53 10.38
CA GLU A 172 9.10 18.41 10.02
C GLU A 172 9.91 17.14 9.71
N HIS A 173 11.17 17.28 9.28
CA HIS A 173 12.09 16.14 9.18
C HIS A 173 12.34 15.52 10.56
N TRP A 174 12.38 14.21 10.63
CA TRP A 174 12.66 13.49 11.88
C TRP A 174 14.09 13.74 12.37
N CYS A 175 15.09 13.65 11.49
CA CYS A 175 16.49 13.84 11.83
C CYS A 175 16.89 15.32 11.86
N GLU A 176 17.55 15.73 12.94
CA GLU A 176 17.98 17.12 13.18
C GLU A 176 18.85 17.69 12.05
N ALA A 177 19.71 16.87 11.48
CA ALA A 177 20.61 17.27 10.39
C ALA A 177 19.87 17.73 9.12
N PHE A 178 18.60 17.33 8.96
CA PHE A 178 17.81 17.67 7.78
C PHE A 178 16.90 18.89 7.99
N HIS A 179 16.94 19.54 9.15
CA HIS A 179 16.07 20.69 9.47
C HIS A 179 16.32 21.95 8.61
N GLN A 180 17.39 21.98 7.84
CA GLN A 180 17.66 23.08 6.90
C GLN A 180 17.12 22.80 5.50
N TRP A 181 16.54 21.62 5.27
CA TRP A 181 15.95 21.26 3.99
C TRP A 181 14.46 21.51 3.94
N SER A 182 13.98 21.89 2.76
CA SER A 182 12.57 21.87 2.38
C SER A 182 12.43 20.89 1.22
N CYS A 183 11.71 19.80 1.45
CA CYS A 183 11.56 18.68 0.52
C CYS A 183 10.13 18.54 0.08
N ALA A 184 9.90 18.10 -1.17
CA ALA A 184 8.62 17.64 -1.63
C ALA A 184 8.81 16.42 -2.51
N GLY A 185 8.06 15.37 -2.24
CA GLY A 185 8.13 14.11 -2.97
C GLY A 185 6.76 13.59 -3.38
N ILE A 186 6.76 12.74 -4.39
CA ILE A 186 5.60 11.96 -4.83
C ILE A 186 6.06 10.56 -5.20
N SER A 187 5.33 9.55 -4.72
CA SER A 187 5.54 8.16 -5.14
C SER A 187 4.81 7.86 -6.44
N ILE A 188 5.41 7.02 -7.26
CA ILE A 188 4.81 6.41 -8.45
C ILE A 188 4.48 4.97 -8.07
N ARG A 189 3.23 4.55 -8.31
CA ARG A 189 2.75 3.23 -7.90
C ARG A 189 2.43 2.35 -9.10
N ASP A 190 2.71 1.07 -8.96
CA ASP A 190 2.20 0.07 -9.90
C ASP A 190 0.68 -0.03 -9.76
N VAL A 191 -0.04 0.17 -10.84
CA VAL A 191 -1.51 0.16 -10.87
C VAL A 191 -2.09 -1.24 -10.61
N VAL A 192 -1.29 -2.29 -10.76
CA VAL A 192 -1.70 -3.69 -10.55
C VAL A 192 -1.52 -4.11 -9.09
N THR A 193 -0.34 -3.83 -8.53
CA THR A 193 0.02 -4.28 -7.18
C THR A 193 -0.28 -3.22 -6.11
N GLY A 194 -0.48 -1.96 -6.50
CA GLY A 194 -0.60 -0.82 -5.59
C GLY A 194 0.72 -0.44 -4.89
N SER A 195 1.78 -1.22 -5.10
CA SER A 195 3.09 -1.00 -4.46
C SER A 195 3.81 0.20 -5.08
N PRO A 196 4.56 0.97 -4.30
CA PRO A 196 5.42 2.01 -4.85
C PRO A 196 6.53 1.36 -5.70
N VAL A 197 6.78 1.90 -6.88
CA VAL A 197 7.86 1.47 -7.78
C VAL A 197 9.00 2.48 -7.86
N ALA A 198 8.72 3.72 -7.53
CA ALA A 198 9.69 4.80 -7.51
C ALA A 198 9.17 6.02 -6.75
N SER A 199 10.06 6.99 -6.45
CA SER A 199 9.66 8.35 -6.12
C SER A 199 10.48 9.38 -6.87
N ILE A 200 9.88 10.56 -7.09
CA ILE A 200 10.59 11.77 -7.49
C ILE A 200 10.44 12.79 -6.37
N ASN A 201 11.54 13.45 -6.03
CA ASN A 201 11.59 14.42 -4.95
C ASN A 201 12.39 15.64 -5.39
N ILE A 202 12.01 16.82 -4.89
CA ILE A 202 12.75 18.06 -5.01
C ILE A 202 13.09 18.59 -3.64
N SER A 203 14.32 19.08 -3.45
CA SER A 203 14.82 19.61 -2.18
C SER A 203 15.49 20.94 -2.39
N ARG A 204 15.26 21.88 -1.45
CA ARG A 204 15.94 23.18 -1.38
C ARG A 204 16.60 23.36 -0.02
N TRP A 205 17.75 24.00 -0.02
CA TRP A 205 18.49 24.32 1.20
C TRP A 205 18.13 25.72 1.71
N ASN A 206 17.75 25.83 2.97
CA ASN A 206 17.41 27.08 3.66
C ASN A 206 16.40 27.97 2.90
N ALA A 207 15.59 27.40 2.04
CA ALA A 207 14.61 28.16 1.26
C ALA A 207 13.29 27.37 1.18
N PRO A 208 12.13 28.05 1.22
CA PRO A 208 10.85 27.38 1.05
C PRO A 208 10.68 26.85 -0.38
N LEU A 209 9.90 25.79 -0.52
CA LEU A 209 9.45 25.33 -1.83
C LEU A 209 8.31 26.22 -2.34
N PRO A 210 8.18 26.39 -3.68
CA PRO A 210 7.04 27.08 -4.27
C PRO A 210 5.70 26.42 -3.94
N THR A 211 4.62 27.17 -3.82
CA THR A 211 3.26 26.64 -3.59
C THR A 211 2.78 25.73 -4.71
N SER A 212 3.29 25.94 -5.93
CA SER A 212 2.97 25.14 -7.11
C SER A 212 3.64 23.74 -7.12
N ILE A 213 4.53 23.44 -6.15
CA ILE A 213 5.35 22.23 -6.19
C ILE A 213 4.52 20.93 -6.24
N ALA A 214 3.44 20.84 -5.49
CA ALA A 214 2.56 19.67 -5.49
C ALA A 214 1.94 19.43 -6.88
N SER A 215 1.45 20.48 -7.54
CA SER A 215 0.89 20.42 -8.90
C SER A 215 1.98 20.08 -9.92
N TRP A 216 3.18 20.59 -9.74
CA TRP A 216 4.32 20.28 -10.61
C TRP A 216 4.71 18.81 -10.49
N LEU A 217 4.84 18.27 -9.28
CA LEU A 217 5.14 16.84 -9.03
C LEU A 217 4.09 15.94 -9.67
N THR A 218 2.79 16.20 -9.42
CA THR A 218 1.69 15.41 -9.99
C THR A 218 1.75 15.40 -11.54
N LYS A 219 1.98 16.56 -12.17
CA LYS A 219 2.10 16.62 -13.62
C LYS A 219 3.33 15.90 -14.16
N SER A 220 4.44 15.96 -13.41
CA SER A 220 5.72 15.34 -13.81
C SER A 220 5.63 13.82 -13.87
N VAL A 221 4.85 13.18 -12.99
CA VAL A 221 4.72 11.71 -12.96
C VAL A 221 3.59 11.18 -13.83
N ALA A 222 2.65 12.00 -14.26
CA ALA A 222 1.44 11.58 -14.96
C ALA A 222 1.72 10.77 -16.25
N CYS A 223 2.78 11.12 -17.00
CA CYS A 223 3.14 10.36 -18.19
C CYS A 223 3.68 8.97 -17.88
N ILE A 224 4.37 8.81 -16.74
CA ILE A 224 4.91 7.53 -16.29
C ILE A 224 3.77 6.66 -15.76
N GLU A 225 2.85 7.21 -14.98
CA GLU A 225 1.66 6.51 -14.50
C GLU A 225 0.78 6.02 -15.67
N GLN A 226 0.62 6.84 -16.71
CA GLN A 226 -0.09 6.44 -17.91
C GLN A 226 0.63 5.30 -18.66
N GLU A 227 1.95 5.27 -18.66
CA GLU A 227 2.72 4.17 -19.27
C GLU A 227 2.57 2.88 -18.48
N ILE A 228 2.66 2.95 -17.15
CA ILE A 228 2.40 1.82 -16.25
C ILE A 228 0.99 1.26 -16.49
N TYR A 229 -0.01 2.14 -16.59
CA TYR A 229 -1.38 1.74 -16.89
C TYR A 229 -1.52 1.04 -18.25
N ARG A 230 -0.95 1.62 -19.33
CA ARG A 230 -0.98 1.00 -20.67
C ARG A 230 -0.30 -0.37 -20.68
N ARG A 231 0.81 -0.50 -19.96
CA ARG A 231 1.50 -1.78 -19.82
C ARG A 231 0.63 -2.80 -19.07
N ALA A 232 -0.01 -2.42 -18.00
CA ALA A 232 -0.92 -3.28 -17.22
C ALA A 232 -2.10 -3.80 -18.08
N VAL A 233 -2.66 -2.96 -18.92
CA VAL A 233 -3.72 -3.36 -19.87
C VAL A 233 -3.18 -4.32 -20.94
N TYR A 234 -2.01 -4.03 -21.50
CA TYR A 234 -1.36 -4.91 -22.48
C TYR A 234 -1.04 -6.29 -21.91
N GLU A 235 -0.47 -6.34 -20.70
CA GLU A 235 -0.16 -7.60 -20.01
C GLU A 235 -1.44 -8.40 -19.74
N ALA A 236 -2.52 -7.74 -19.30
CA ALA A 236 -3.81 -8.38 -19.07
C ALA A 236 -4.43 -8.95 -20.36
N ASP A 237 -4.34 -8.25 -21.48
CA ASP A 237 -4.81 -8.74 -22.77
C ASP A 237 -4.07 -10.01 -23.20
N LYS A 238 -2.75 -10.04 -23.00
CA LYS A 238 -1.93 -11.25 -23.24
C LYS A 238 -2.35 -12.40 -22.33
N VAL A 239 -2.51 -12.15 -21.04
CA VAL A 239 -2.94 -13.14 -20.06
C VAL A 239 -4.34 -13.68 -20.40
N PHE A 240 -5.26 -12.82 -20.77
CA PHE A 240 -6.61 -13.20 -21.22
C PHE A 240 -6.59 -14.02 -22.52
N SER A 241 -5.72 -13.68 -23.46
CA SER A 241 -5.55 -14.45 -24.69
C SER A 241 -5.10 -15.89 -24.40
N GLU A 242 -4.12 -16.09 -23.52
CA GLU A 242 -3.67 -17.43 -23.09
C GLU A 242 -4.73 -18.18 -22.30
N PHE A 243 -5.48 -17.50 -21.43
CA PHE A 243 -6.63 -18.06 -20.74
C PHE A 243 -7.67 -18.61 -21.74
N ARG A 244 -8.06 -17.83 -22.75
CA ARG A 244 -9.05 -18.24 -23.76
C ARG A 244 -8.62 -19.48 -24.54
N LYS A 245 -7.34 -19.61 -24.90
CA LYS A 245 -6.82 -20.80 -25.60
C LYS A 245 -6.98 -22.09 -24.80
N LYS A 246 -6.93 -22.00 -23.47
CA LYS A 246 -7.01 -23.17 -22.56
C LYS A 246 -8.39 -23.37 -21.96
N CYS A 247 -9.22 -22.33 -21.84
CA CYS A 247 -10.49 -22.35 -21.15
C CYS A 247 -11.45 -23.43 -21.66
N SER A 248 -11.53 -23.66 -22.98
CA SER A 248 -12.38 -24.69 -23.57
C SER A 248 -11.99 -26.14 -23.24
N ARG A 249 -10.79 -26.36 -22.73
CA ARG A 249 -10.25 -27.68 -22.39
C ARG A 249 -10.23 -27.97 -20.89
N VAL A 250 -10.53 -26.96 -20.09
CA VAL A 250 -10.50 -27.03 -18.61
C VAL A 250 -11.92 -27.10 -18.08
N THR A 251 -12.27 -28.19 -17.40
CA THR A 251 -13.60 -28.39 -16.82
C THR A 251 -13.71 -27.93 -15.36
N GLY A 252 -12.58 -27.91 -14.63
CA GLY A 252 -12.53 -27.43 -13.25
C GLY A 252 -12.47 -25.90 -13.14
N PRO A 253 -12.55 -25.35 -11.92
CA PRO A 253 -12.40 -23.91 -11.71
C PRO A 253 -11.02 -23.41 -12.17
N PHE A 254 -11.04 -22.42 -13.07
CA PHE A 254 -9.88 -21.93 -13.77
C PHE A 254 -9.92 -20.41 -13.87
N VAL A 255 -8.87 -19.74 -13.41
CA VAL A 255 -8.74 -18.28 -13.45
C VAL A 255 -7.40 -17.87 -14.06
N ALA A 256 -7.38 -16.66 -14.58
CA ALA A 256 -6.16 -15.97 -14.94
C ALA A 256 -6.00 -14.74 -14.02
N MET A 257 -4.81 -14.61 -13.44
CA MET A 257 -4.49 -13.54 -12.50
C MET A 257 -3.36 -12.65 -13.04
N ASP A 258 -3.40 -11.39 -12.68
CA ASP A 258 -2.28 -10.48 -12.89
C ASP A 258 -1.15 -10.70 -11.87
N ARG A 259 -0.09 -9.90 -11.95
CA ARG A 259 1.06 -9.96 -11.05
C ARG A 259 0.72 -9.61 -9.59
N GLY A 260 -0.35 -8.85 -9.38
CA GLY A 260 -0.86 -8.49 -8.05
C GLY A 260 -1.84 -9.51 -7.45
N GLY A 261 -2.18 -10.57 -8.22
CA GLY A 261 -3.15 -11.58 -7.77
C GLY A 261 -4.60 -11.21 -8.01
N ASN A 262 -4.86 -10.14 -8.76
CA ASN A 262 -6.22 -9.80 -9.14
C ASN A 262 -6.65 -10.67 -10.33
N VAL A 263 -7.89 -11.14 -10.31
CA VAL A 263 -8.44 -11.98 -11.37
C VAL A 263 -8.77 -11.13 -12.58
N ILE A 264 -8.15 -11.48 -13.72
CA ILE A 264 -8.41 -10.89 -15.03
C ILE A 264 -9.54 -11.64 -15.74
N ALA A 265 -9.56 -12.96 -15.61
CA ALA A 265 -10.55 -13.82 -16.26
C ALA A 265 -10.84 -15.08 -15.44
N ALA A 266 -12.06 -15.55 -15.52
CA ALA A 266 -12.51 -16.77 -14.84
C ALA A 266 -13.49 -17.54 -15.71
N ASN A 267 -13.42 -18.88 -15.68
CA ASN A 267 -14.45 -19.72 -16.31
C ASN A 267 -15.67 -19.85 -15.38
N GLU A 268 -16.78 -20.39 -15.89
CA GLU A 268 -18.04 -20.52 -15.15
C GLU A 268 -17.88 -21.25 -13.81
N ALA A 269 -17.02 -22.29 -13.75
CA ALA A 269 -16.79 -23.05 -12.53
C ALA A 269 -16.08 -22.19 -11.47
N ALA A 270 -15.13 -21.35 -11.88
CA ALA A 270 -14.42 -20.42 -10.99
C ALA A 270 -15.31 -19.25 -10.56
N VAL A 271 -16.13 -18.72 -11.48
CA VAL A 271 -17.11 -17.66 -11.16
C VAL A 271 -18.05 -18.12 -10.06
N ARG A 272 -18.56 -19.36 -10.16
CA ARG A 272 -19.43 -19.95 -9.13
C ARG A 272 -18.70 -20.19 -7.79
N LEU A 273 -17.48 -20.73 -7.86
CA LEU A 273 -16.71 -21.05 -6.65
C LEU A 273 -16.29 -19.80 -5.88
N LEU A 274 -15.86 -18.76 -6.59
CA LEU A 274 -15.28 -17.55 -6.03
C LEU A 274 -16.30 -16.41 -5.87
N GLY A 275 -17.53 -16.56 -6.40
CA GLY A 275 -18.58 -15.55 -6.30
C GLY A 275 -18.23 -14.24 -7.02
N LEU A 276 -17.59 -14.30 -8.19
CA LEU A 276 -17.04 -13.12 -8.86
C LEU A 276 -18.09 -12.22 -9.52
N THR A 277 -19.25 -12.77 -9.88
CA THR A 277 -20.37 -12.02 -10.51
C THR A 277 -21.72 -12.56 -10.05
N ASP A 278 -22.78 -11.76 -10.23
CA ASP A 278 -24.16 -12.18 -9.98
C ASP A 278 -24.70 -13.14 -11.05
N GLU A 279 -24.04 -13.22 -12.22
CA GLU A 279 -24.37 -14.13 -13.31
C GLU A 279 -23.33 -15.26 -13.44
N PRO A 280 -23.43 -16.34 -12.67
CA PRO A 280 -22.41 -17.40 -12.59
C PRO A 280 -22.29 -18.28 -13.84
N SER A 281 -23.13 -18.08 -14.85
CA SER A 281 -23.13 -18.85 -16.11
C SER A 281 -22.27 -18.22 -17.23
N VAL A 282 -21.61 -17.11 -16.96
CA VAL A 282 -20.85 -16.34 -17.97
C VAL A 282 -19.36 -16.39 -17.65
N VAL A 283 -18.52 -16.53 -18.68
CA VAL A 283 -17.07 -16.32 -18.54
C VAL A 283 -16.84 -14.84 -18.24
N ALA A 284 -16.30 -14.55 -17.07
CA ALA A 284 -15.99 -13.18 -16.68
C ALA A 284 -14.61 -12.77 -17.19
N ALA A 285 -14.50 -11.52 -17.64
CA ALA A 285 -13.21 -10.93 -18.05
C ALA A 285 -13.16 -9.44 -17.66
N ALA A 286 -12.02 -9.02 -17.09
CA ALA A 286 -11.75 -7.65 -16.64
C ALA A 286 -10.29 -7.27 -16.97
N ILE A 287 -10.09 -6.71 -18.15
CA ILE A 287 -8.75 -6.35 -18.65
C ILE A 287 -8.27 -5.05 -17.98
N GLU A 288 -9.18 -4.08 -17.85
CA GLU A 288 -8.89 -2.80 -17.20
C GLU A 288 -8.57 -3.00 -15.71
N PRO A 289 -7.49 -2.43 -15.17
CA PRO A 289 -7.08 -2.64 -13.78
C PRO A 289 -8.18 -2.39 -12.76
N ALA A 290 -8.96 -1.32 -12.93
CA ALA A 290 -10.04 -0.94 -12.02
C ALA A 290 -11.24 -1.92 -12.01
N GLN A 291 -11.34 -2.81 -12.99
CA GLN A 291 -12.43 -3.78 -13.13
C GLN A 291 -12.06 -5.18 -12.62
N ARG A 292 -10.77 -5.42 -12.28
CA ARG A 292 -10.29 -6.74 -11.86
C ARG A 292 -10.83 -7.10 -10.48
N TRP A 293 -11.09 -8.38 -10.28
CA TRP A 293 -11.59 -8.87 -9.00
C TRP A 293 -10.42 -9.19 -8.06
N THR A 294 -10.42 -8.57 -6.91
CA THR A 294 -9.47 -8.88 -5.83
C THR A 294 -10.00 -10.05 -5.00
N LEU A 295 -9.18 -11.06 -4.78
CA LEU A 295 -9.51 -12.22 -3.95
C LEU A 295 -9.00 -12.02 -2.52
N ASP A 296 -9.91 -12.12 -1.55
CA ASP A 296 -9.53 -12.12 -0.11
C ASP A 296 -9.26 -13.57 0.35
N ILE A 297 -8.14 -14.13 -0.13
CA ILE A 297 -7.67 -15.47 0.24
C ILE A 297 -6.40 -15.33 1.08
N SER A 298 -6.47 -15.79 2.33
CA SER A 298 -5.31 -15.76 3.24
C SER A 298 -4.13 -16.54 2.67
N GLY A 299 -2.95 -15.91 2.63
CA GLY A 299 -1.71 -16.51 2.10
C GLY A 299 -1.54 -16.41 0.58
N LEU A 300 -2.56 -15.98 -0.18
CA LEU A 300 -2.46 -15.84 -1.63
C LEU A 300 -1.35 -14.85 -2.07
N PRO A 301 -1.17 -13.67 -1.44
CA PRO A 301 -0.09 -12.76 -1.82
C PRO A 301 1.31 -13.37 -1.67
N ASP A 302 1.57 -14.14 -0.63
CA ASP A 302 2.87 -14.77 -0.39
C ASP A 302 3.14 -15.89 -1.40
N VAL A 303 2.13 -16.70 -1.67
CA VAL A 303 2.17 -17.77 -2.67
C VAL A 303 2.42 -17.21 -4.07
N LEU A 304 1.75 -16.12 -4.43
CA LEU A 304 1.95 -15.46 -5.73
C LEU A 304 3.35 -14.86 -5.84
N ARG A 305 3.84 -14.19 -4.80
CA ARG A 305 5.22 -13.68 -4.77
C ARG A 305 6.22 -14.80 -5.01
N TRP A 306 6.11 -15.89 -4.27
CA TRP A 306 6.93 -17.08 -4.48
C TRP A 306 6.82 -17.61 -5.92
N ALA A 307 5.60 -17.76 -6.44
CA ALA A 307 5.39 -18.25 -7.80
C ALA A 307 6.00 -17.33 -8.87
N MET A 308 5.90 -16.02 -8.68
CA MET A 308 6.51 -15.04 -9.57
C MET A 308 8.03 -15.12 -9.55
N ASP A 309 8.64 -15.28 -8.37
CA ASP A 309 10.08 -15.41 -8.20
C ASP A 309 10.62 -16.72 -8.81
N GLN A 310 9.93 -17.83 -8.58
CA GLN A 310 10.35 -19.13 -9.15
C GLN A 310 10.15 -19.22 -10.67
N ALA A 311 9.11 -18.56 -11.18
CA ALA A 311 8.78 -18.56 -12.61
C ALA A 311 9.72 -17.71 -13.47
N GLN A 312 10.60 -16.91 -12.89
CA GLN A 312 11.54 -16.06 -13.65
C GLN A 312 12.40 -16.91 -14.60
N GLY A 313 12.23 -16.67 -15.91
CA GLY A 313 13.00 -17.34 -16.96
C GLY A 313 12.49 -18.71 -17.41
N SER A 314 11.36 -19.23 -16.92
CA SER A 314 10.81 -20.52 -17.33
C SER A 314 9.31 -20.52 -17.61
N GLU A 315 8.94 -20.56 -18.88
CA GLU A 315 7.54 -20.75 -19.31
C GLU A 315 6.96 -22.13 -18.91
N GLN A 316 7.81 -23.10 -18.63
CA GLN A 316 7.43 -24.48 -18.31
C GLN A 316 7.27 -24.71 -16.81
N TRP A 317 7.62 -23.74 -15.98
CA TRP A 317 7.47 -23.86 -14.55
C TRP A 317 6.00 -24.03 -14.13
N SER A 318 5.74 -24.86 -13.17
CA SER A 318 4.47 -24.92 -12.44
C SER A 318 4.72 -25.17 -10.98
N GLY A 319 3.90 -24.58 -10.13
CA GLY A 319 3.92 -24.78 -8.69
C GLY A 319 2.52 -24.80 -8.11
N TYR A 320 2.36 -25.35 -6.90
CA TYR A 320 1.08 -25.38 -6.23
C TYR A 320 1.18 -25.01 -4.76
N ALA A 321 0.08 -24.48 -4.23
CA ALA A 321 -0.13 -24.26 -2.81
C ALA A 321 -1.53 -24.71 -2.40
N CYS A 322 -1.73 -25.03 -1.13
CA CYS A 322 -3.05 -25.32 -0.59
C CYS A 322 -3.54 -24.11 0.19
N LEU A 323 -4.64 -23.47 -0.26
CA LEU A 323 -5.17 -22.21 0.31
C LEU A 323 -6.65 -22.38 0.69
N PRO A 324 -7.13 -21.69 1.74
CA PRO A 324 -8.54 -21.67 2.14
C PRO A 324 -9.34 -20.79 1.19
N VAL A 325 -9.78 -21.34 0.05
CA VAL A 325 -10.50 -20.60 -1.00
C VAL A 325 -11.92 -20.19 -0.57
N SER A 326 -12.51 -20.95 0.37
CA SER A 326 -13.83 -20.62 0.93
C SER A 326 -13.73 -20.37 2.43
N PRO A 327 -14.49 -19.42 2.99
CA PRO A 327 -14.49 -19.17 4.44
C PRO A 327 -14.85 -20.43 5.23
N GLY A 328 -13.93 -20.93 6.05
CA GLY A 328 -14.13 -22.15 6.85
C GLY A 328 -14.08 -23.47 6.07
N GLY A 329 -13.73 -23.43 4.78
CA GLY A 329 -13.53 -24.62 3.94
C GLY A 329 -12.17 -25.27 4.13
N GLU A 330 -12.04 -26.51 3.65
CA GLU A 330 -10.76 -27.19 3.56
C GLU A 330 -9.81 -26.48 2.61
N ALA A 331 -8.50 -26.58 2.87
CA ALA A 331 -7.48 -26.01 2.00
C ALA A 331 -7.57 -26.64 0.59
N THR A 332 -7.83 -25.81 -0.40
CA THR A 332 -7.97 -26.21 -1.80
C THR A 332 -6.64 -26.07 -2.51
N PRO A 333 -6.14 -27.11 -3.22
CA PRO A 333 -4.96 -26.99 -4.05
C PRO A 333 -5.16 -25.95 -5.14
N LEU A 334 -4.17 -25.10 -5.35
CA LEU A 334 -4.10 -24.07 -6.40
C LEU A 334 -2.81 -24.28 -7.19
N THR A 335 -2.90 -24.83 -8.39
CA THR A 335 -1.76 -24.93 -9.30
C THR A 335 -1.63 -23.66 -10.11
N MET A 336 -0.42 -23.11 -10.19
CA MET A 336 -0.08 -21.88 -10.90
C MET A 336 0.89 -22.16 -12.03
N ARG A 337 0.64 -21.57 -13.20
CA ARG A 337 1.53 -21.61 -14.35
C ARG A 337 1.73 -20.20 -14.89
N PRO A 338 2.97 -19.74 -15.08
CA PRO A 338 3.25 -18.39 -15.53
C PRO A 338 2.87 -18.17 -16.98
N ILE A 339 2.57 -16.94 -17.31
CA ILE A 339 2.52 -16.44 -18.67
C ILE A 339 3.70 -15.50 -18.81
N VAL A 340 4.66 -15.89 -19.66
CA VAL A 340 5.93 -15.18 -19.82
C VAL A 340 5.99 -14.60 -21.22
N ASP A 341 6.44 -13.36 -21.36
CA ASP A 341 6.83 -12.75 -22.62
C ASP A 341 8.15 -12.03 -22.44
N SER A 342 9.11 -12.28 -23.34
CA SER A 342 10.43 -11.64 -23.31
C SER A 342 11.13 -11.73 -21.93
N ASN A 343 11.05 -12.90 -21.31
CA ASN A 343 11.63 -13.20 -19.99
C ASN A 343 10.97 -12.44 -18.82
N HIS A 344 9.76 -11.90 -19.02
CA HIS A 344 8.99 -11.20 -18.04
C HIS A 344 7.67 -11.94 -17.75
N VAL A 345 7.36 -12.19 -16.47
CA VAL A 345 6.09 -12.83 -16.07
C VAL A 345 4.99 -11.78 -16.09
N MET A 346 4.01 -11.96 -16.98
CA MET A 346 2.87 -11.04 -17.13
C MET A 346 1.71 -11.35 -16.18
N GLY A 347 1.62 -12.59 -15.76
CA GLY A 347 0.54 -13.08 -14.88
C GLY A 347 0.57 -14.60 -14.78
N MET A 348 -0.44 -15.15 -14.13
CA MET A 348 -0.54 -16.58 -13.83
C MET A 348 -1.87 -17.17 -14.32
N LEU A 349 -1.79 -18.38 -14.85
CA LEU A 349 -2.94 -19.26 -15.05
C LEU A 349 -3.08 -20.16 -13.82
N CYS A 350 -4.22 -20.11 -13.15
CA CYS A 350 -4.45 -20.75 -11.87
C CYS A 350 -5.58 -21.79 -11.98
N PHE A 351 -5.28 -23.03 -11.59
CA PHE A 351 -6.18 -24.18 -11.61
C PHE A 351 -6.53 -24.57 -10.18
N LEU A 352 -7.76 -24.34 -9.75
CA LEU A 352 -8.22 -24.68 -8.40
C LEU A 352 -8.65 -26.16 -8.35
N GLY A 353 -8.29 -26.83 -7.26
CA GLY A 353 -8.53 -28.28 -7.09
C GLY A 353 -7.51 -29.18 -7.80
N VAL A 354 -6.46 -28.60 -8.39
CA VAL A 354 -5.37 -29.33 -9.05
C VAL A 354 -4.09 -29.16 -8.25
N GLN A 355 -3.35 -30.26 -8.09
CA GLN A 355 -2.07 -30.31 -7.39
C GLN A 355 -0.98 -30.81 -8.34
N GLU A 356 -0.23 -29.87 -8.95
CA GLU A 356 0.78 -30.19 -9.95
C GLU A 356 1.94 -29.20 -9.88
N GLY A 357 3.18 -29.71 -10.01
CA GLY A 357 4.40 -28.93 -9.99
C GLY A 357 5.08 -28.85 -8.63
N GLU A 358 5.87 -27.83 -8.40
CA GLU A 358 6.62 -27.61 -7.16
C GLU A 358 5.71 -27.21 -6.00
N PRO A 359 5.86 -27.83 -4.81
CA PRO A 359 5.08 -27.42 -3.65
C PRO A 359 5.58 -26.08 -3.09
N TYR A 360 4.67 -25.19 -2.76
CA TYR A 360 4.98 -24.03 -1.94
C TYR A 360 5.34 -24.51 -0.52
N VAL A 361 6.59 -24.33 -0.16
CA VAL A 361 7.07 -24.49 1.20
C VAL A 361 7.16 -23.10 1.77
N GLY A 362 6.22 -22.73 2.63
CA GLY A 362 6.21 -21.41 3.25
C GLY A 362 7.61 -21.04 3.75
N SER A 363 8.09 -19.87 3.39
CA SER A 363 9.41 -19.42 3.83
C SER A 363 9.46 -19.40 5.36
N PRO A 364 10.52 -19.91 6.00
CA PRO A 364 10.70 -19.77 7.44
C PRO A 364 10.75 -18.29 7.88
N GLU A 365 11.03 -17.38 6.95
CA GLU A 365 11.00 -15.92 7.16
C GLU A 365 9.60 -15.31 7.09
N ALA A 366 8.59 -16.02 6.56
CA ALA A 366 7.19 -15.58 6.60
C ALA A 366 6.58 -15.60 8.03
N SER A 367 7.35 -16.01 9.03
CA SER A 367 7.04 -15.85 10.45
C SER A 367 7.59 -14.55 11.05
N VAL A 368 8.22 -13.67 10.30
CA VAL A 368 8.38 -12.26 10.70
C VAL A 368 7.00 -11.64 10.50
N ASN A 369 6.20 -11.65 11.55
CA ASN A 369 4.93 -10.95 11.65
C ASN A 369 5.01 -9.62 10.90
N PRO A 370 4.15 -9.38 9.89
CA PRO A 370 3.90 -7.99 9.53
C PRO A 370 3.50 -7.34 10.86
N LEU A 371 4.18 -6.27 11.23
CA LEU A 371 3.86 -5.53 12.46
C LEU A 371 2.34 -5.40 12.52
N PRO A 372 1.70 -5.82 13.62
CA PRO A 372 0.26 -5.93 13.67
C PRO A 372 -0.31 -4.56 13.29
N GLN A 373 -1.10 -4.53 12.21
CA GLN A 373 -1.78 -3.28 11.83
C GLN A 373 -2.46 -2.73 13.06
N ARG A 374 -2.13 -1.50 13.41
CA ARG A 374 -2.66 -0.85 14.60
C ARG A 374 -3.87 -0.02 14.22
N VAL A 375 -4.91 -0.14 15.00
CA VAL A 375 -6.09 0.73 14.90
C VAL A 375 -5.86 1.94 15.78
N ILE A 376 -5.94 3.12 15.18
CA ILE A 376 -5.72 4.37 15.92
C ILE A 376 -7.00 4.75 16.62
N GLY A 377 -6.95 4.83 17.95
CA GLY A 377 -7.98 5.39 18.81
C GLY A 377 -7.52 6.70 19.45
N MET A 378 -8.46 7.42 20.04
CA MET A 378 -8.22 8.63 20.87
C MET A 378 -8.76 8.43 22.28
N ARG A 379 -7.96 8.75 23.29
CA ARG A 379 -8.35 8.72 24.70
C ARG A 379 -7.73 9.89 25.46
N ASN A 380 -8.54 10.76 26.04
CA ASN A 380 -8.09 11.97 26.75
C ASN A 380 -7.08 12.77 25.93
N ASP A 381 -7.42 13.02 24.65
CA ASP A 381 -6.61 13.73 23.67
C ASP A 381 -5.26 13.05 23.32
N ARG A 382 -5.12 11.76 23.58
CA ARG A 382 -3.97 10.94 23.19
C ARG A 382 -4.36 9.93 22.12
N LEU A 383 -3.51 9.74 21.13
CA LEU A 383 -3.64 8.65 20.18
C LEU A 383 -3.22 7.34 20.85
N VAL A 384 -4.09 6.35 20.77
CA VAL A 384 -3.85 5.01 21.30
C VAL A 384 -3.77 4.05 20.14
N LEU A 385 -2.64 3.34 20.00
CA LEU A 385 -2.44 2.31 19.01
C LEU A 385 -2.94 0.98 19.54
N LEU A 386 -4.00 0.46 18.96
CA LEU A 386 -4.65 -0.79 19.37
C LEU A 386 -4.36 -1.90 18.36
N ALA A 387 -3.96 -3.06 18.84
CA ALA A 387 -4.03 -4.25 18.01
C ALA A 387 -5.51 -4.61 17.76
N PRO A 388 -5.91 -5.08 16.56
CA PRO A 388 -7.27 -5.53 16.31
C PRO A 388 -7.76 -6.57 17.32
N SER A 389 -6.87 -7.41 17.85
CA SER A 389 -7.17 -8.40 18.91
C SER A 389 -7.53 -7.80 20.26
N GLU A 390 -7.13 -6.55 20.56
CA GLU A 390 -7.50 -5.85 21.80
C GLU A 390 -8.91 -5.30 21.73
N ILE A 391 -9.50 -5.18 20.53
CA ILE A 391 -10.84 -4.62 20.31
C ILE A 391 -11.85 -5.76 20.32
N ARG A 392 -12.83 -5.69 21.23
CA ARG A 392 -13.93 -6.64 21.32
C ARG A 392 -15.03 -6.32 20.31
N TYR A 393 -15.43 -5.05 20.25
CA TYR A 393 -16.39 -4.56 19.25
C TYR A 393 -16.26 -3.04 19.11
N ALA A 394 -16.82 -2.50 18.02
CA ALA A 394 -16.96 -1.07 17.81
C ALA A 394 -18.45 -0.68 17.86
N GLU A 395 -18.75 0.45 18.50
CA GLU A 395 -20.08 1.02 18.64
C GLU A 395 -20.14 2.42 18.03
N ALA A 396 -21.09 2.62 17.09
CA ALA A 396 -21.39 3.96 16.58
C ALA A 396 -22.36 4.70 17.52
N ASP A 397 -21.93 5.88 17.98
CA ASP A 397 -22.76 6.82 18.72
C ASP A 397 -22.74 8.18 18.03
N ARG A 398 -23.82 8.50 17.31
CA ARG A 398 -23.94 9.69 16.43
C ARG A 398 -22.82 9.72 15.39
N ASN A 399 -21.89 10.68 15.47
CA ASN A 399 -20.75 10.84 14.54
C ASN A 399 -19.44 10.24 15.06
N ILE A 400 -19.47 9.58 16.22
CA ILE A 400 -18.31 9.00 16.88
C ILE A 400 -18.40 7.49 16.82
N VAL A 401 -17.27 6.82 16.57
CA VAL A 401 -17.15 5.36 16.73
C VAL A 401 -16.30 5.09 17.95
N TRP A 402 -16.82 4.27 18.85
CA TRP A 402 -16.14 3.84 20.06
C TRP A 402 -15.61 2.43 19.89
N LEU A 403 -14.33 2.22 20.13
CA LEU A 403 -13.67 0.93 20.20
C LEU A 403 -13.71 0.44 21.66
N ILE A 404 -14.31 -0.70 21.88
CA ILE A 404 -14.44 -1.30 23.21
C ILE A 404 -13.34 -2.33 23.40
N THR A 405 -12.50 -2.10 24.38
CA THR A 405 -11.29 -2.90 24.67
C THR A 405 -11.26 -3.34 26.12
N GLU A 406 -10.29 -4.18 26.51
CA GLU A 406 -10.02 -4.52 27.92
C GLU A 406 -9.63 -3.30 28.77
N ARG A 407 -9.06 -2.27 28.12
CA ARG A 407 -8.65 -1.02 28.77
C ARG A 407 -9.76 0.03 28.84
N GLY A 408 -10.98 -0.37 28.45
CA GLY A 408 -12.16 0.51 28.42
C GLY A 408 -12.50 1.03 27.03
N ARG A 409 -13.29 2.11 27.01
CA ARG A 409 -13.84 2.72 25.80
C ARG A 409 -12.87 3.74 25.21
N ILE A 410 -12.50 3.58 23.93
CA ILE A 410 -11.55 4.42 23.22
C ILE A 410 -12.23 4.93 21.95
N GLN A 411 -12.17 6.21 21.66
CA GLN A 411 -12.73 6.78 20.45
C GLN A 411 -11.89 6.37 19.24
N ALA A 412 -12.48 5.86 18.16
CA ALA A 412 -11.76 5.64 16.91
C ALA A 412 -11.33 6.97 16.27
N ALA A 413 -10.11 7.07 15.81
CA ALA A 413 -9.66 8.23 15.04
C ALA A 413 -10.37 8.31 13.67
N THR A 414 -10.73 7.16 13.11
CA THR A 414 -11.48 7.04 11.85
C THR A 414 -12.96 7.33 12.10
N ARG A 415 -13.53 8.29 11.38
CA ARG A 415 -14.94 8.64 11.45
C ARG A 415 -15.80 7.68 10.64
N GLY A 416 -16.96 7.32 11.21
CA GLY A 416 -17.96 6.47 10.57
C GLY A 416 -17.66 4.97 10.70
N LEU A 417 -18.71 4.21 11.09
CA LEU A 417 -18.58 2.77 11.36
C LEU A 417 -18.24 1.97 10.08
N ASP A 418 -18.66 2.44 8.90
CA ASP A 418 -18.35 1.80 7.61
C ASP A 418 -16.86 1.88 7.26
N ASN A 419 -16.19 2.97 7.66
CA ASN A 419 -14.75 3.11 7.49
C ASN A 419 -13.98 2.22 8.48
N VAL A 420 -14.43 2.14 9.73
CA VAL A 420 -13.87 1.23 10.74
C VAL A 420 -14.11 -0.23 10.35
N GLU A 421 -15.26 -0.55 9.75
CA GLU A 421 -15.55 -1.88 9.21
C GLU A 421 -14.55 -2.30 8.14
N ARG A 422 -14.27 -1.44 7.16
CA ARG A 422 -13.26 -1.73 6.11
C ARG A 422 -11.88 -2.01 6.69
N LEU A 423 -11.48 -1.30 7.75
CA LEU A 423 -10.20 -1.51 8.43
C LEU A 423 -10.14 -2.83 9.21
N LEU A 424 -11.28 -3.31 9.73
CA LEU A 424 -11.32 -4.42 10.67
C LEU A 424 -11.87 -5.73 10.09
N THR A 425 -12.44 -5.71 8.88
CA THR A 425 -13.06 -6.90 8.27
C THR A 425 -12.08 -8.06 8.10
N SER A 426 -10.85 -7.80 7.68
CA SER A 426 -9.77 -8.79 7.53
C SER A 426 -9.34 -9.44 8.84
N TYR A 427 -9.65 -8.81 9.99
CA TYR A 427 -9.32 -9.31 11.33
C TYR A 427 -10.45 -10.11 12.01
N GLY A 428 -11.50 -10.46 11.25
CA GLY A 428 -12.62 -11.25 11.76
C GLY A 428 -13.72 -10.42 12.40
N PHE A 429 -13.77 -9.12 12.13
CA PHE A 429 -14.90 -8.29 12.52
C PHE A 429 -16.03 -8.40 11.51
N ARG A 430 -17.28 -8.37 12.02
CA ARG A 430 -18.50 -8.38 11.20
C ARG A 430 -19.52 -7.40 11.72
N ARG A 431 -20.21 -6.76 10.78
CA ARG A 431 -21.35 -5.89 11.10
C ARG A 431 -22.52 -6.74 11.58
N VAL A 432 -22.97 -6.54 12.79
CA VAL A 432 -24.12 -7.27 13.36
C VAL A 432 -25.35 -6.39 13.56
N HIS A 433 -25.13 -5.08 13.58
CA HIS A 433 -26.19 -4.09 13.74
C HIS A 433 -25.76 -2.76 13.11
N ARG A 434 -26.71 -1.87 12.76
CA ARG A 434 -26.39 -0.53 12.22
C ARG A 434 -25.42 0.28 13.10
N ARG A 435 -25.33 -0.04 14.38
CA ARG A 435 -24.46 0.61 15.38
C ARG A 435 -23.29 -0.25 15.84
N PHE A 436 -23.25 -1.54 15.52
CA PHE A 436 -22.26 -2.45 16.09
C PHE A 436 -21.50 -3.26 15.03
N LEU A 437 -20.18 -3.27 15.18
CA LEU A 437 -19.22 -4.09 14.46
C LEU A 437 -18.48 -4.96 15.48
N VAL A 438 -18.56 -6.27 15.40
CA VAL A 438 -18.12 -7.20 16.44
C VAL A 438 -16.97 -8.07 15.97
N ASN A 439 -15.95 -8.24 16.82
CA ASN A 439 -14.91 -9.23 16.64
C ASN A 439 -15.44 -10.62 16.97
N LEU A 440 -15.72 -11.43 15.95
CA LEU A 440 -16.32 -12.76 16.15
C LEU A 440 -15.43 -13.72 16.94
N ARG A 441 -14.12 -13.50 16.96
CA ARG A 441 -13.18 -14.30 17.78
C ARG A 441 -13.27 -14.00 19.28
N ARG A 442 -13.97 -12.93 19.64
CA ARG A 442 -14.13 -12.46 21.04
C ARG A 442 -15.56 -12.61 21.55
N VAL A 443 -16.44 -13.27 20.79
CA VAL A 443 -17.79 -13.63 21.23
C VAL A 443 -17.68 -14.78 22.21
N ALA A 444 -18.19 -14.58 23.42
CA ALA A 444 -18.19 -15.61 24.46
C ALA A 444 -19.42 -16.52 24.37
N GLU A 445 -20.63 -15.94 24.19
CA GLU A 445 -21.89 -16.68 24.20
C GLU A 445 -22.90 -16.04 23.22
N LEU A 446 -23.88 -16.83 22.83
CA LEU A 446 -25.03 -16.43 22.02
C LEU A 446 -26.31 -16.59 22.87
N GLU A 447 -27.03 -15.50 23.08
CA GLU A 447 -28.31 -15.51 23.79
C GLU A 447 -29.49 -15.28 22.84
N ARG A 448 -30.58 -16.05 23.05
CA ARG A 448 -31.83 -15.86 22.33
C ARG A 448 -32.84 -15.15 23.21
N GLY A 449 -33.31 -14.00 22.78
CA GLY A 449 -34.37 -13.26 23.44
C GLY A 449 -35.75 -13.92 23.28
N ILE A 450 -36.71 -13.54 24.12
CA ILE A 450 -38.06 -14.07 24.20
C ILE A 450 -38.83 -13.95 22.88
N LYS A 451 -38.54 -12.92 22.04
CA LYS A 451 -39.16 -12.66 20.74
C LYS A 451 -38.31 -13.14 19.56
N GLY A 452 -37.36 -14.06 19.77
CA GLY A 452 -36.46 -14.56 18.73
C GLY A 452 -35.31 -13.60 18.36
N GLU A 453 -35.12 -12.58 19.16
CA GLU A 453 -33.96 -11.68 19.04
C GLU A 453 -32.66 -12.44 19.33
N LEU A 454 -31.58 -12.00 18.74
CA LEU A 454 -30.26 -12.59 18.95
C LEU A 454 -29.34 -11.56 19.59
N PHE A 455 -28.63 -11.98 20.61
CA PHE A 455 -27.66 -11.16 21.33
C PHE A 455 -26.30 -11.86 21.38
N LEU A 456 -25.22 -11.11 21.25
CA LEU A 456 -23.86 -11.58 21.43
C LEU A 456 -23.36 -11.14 22.81
N ILE A 457 -22.92 -12.07 23.62
CA ILE A 457 -22.27 -11.82 24.89
C ILE A 457 -20.77 -11.73 24.63
N MET A 458 -20.20 -10.54 24.83
CA MET A 458 -18.78 -10.29 24.58
C MET A 458 -17.91 -10.59 25.79
N ASN A 459 -18.50 -10.55 27.00
CA ASN A 459 -17.84 -10.88 28.23
C ASN A 459 -18.86 -11.43 29.22
N ALA A 460 -18.78 -12.71 29.53
CA ALA A 460 -19.70 -13.38 30.44
C ALA A 460 -19.67 -12.82 31.90
N ARG A 461 -18.49 -12.33 32.33
CA ARG A 461 -18.35 -11.78 33.70
C ARG A 461 -18.97 -10.41 33.87
N SER A 462 -18.92 -9.53 32.89
CA SER A 462 -19.47 -8.17 32.91
C SER A 462 -20.85 -8.05 32.25
N HIS A 463 -21.39 -9.15 31.73
CA HIS A 463 -22.68 -9.21 31.02
C HIS A 463 -22.79 -8.16 29.92
N GLU A 464 -21.70 -8.04 29.11
CA GLU A 464 -21.59 -7.07 28.04
C GLU A 464 -22.28 -7.62 26.77
N VAL A 465 -23.44 -7.06 26.45
CA VAL A 465 -24.38 -7.58 25.46
C VAL A 465 -24.45 -6.69 24.22
N VAL A 466 -24.29 -7.27 23.04
CA VAL A 466 -24.42 -6.58 21.73
C VAL A 466 -25.64 -7.13 20.98
N PRO A 467 -26.64 -6.30 20.64
CA PRO A 467 -27.80 -6.74 19.88
C PRO A 467 -27.47 -7.02 18.41
N VAL A 468 -28.02 -8.10 17.88
CA VAL A 468 -27.93 -8.45 16.45
C VAL A 468 -29.21 -8.04 15.74
N SER A 469 -29.09 -7.31 14.63
CA SER A 469 -30.26 -6.95 13.85
C SER A 469 -30.85 -8.16 13.11
N ARG A 470 -32.16 -8.15 12.87
CA ARG A 470 -32.86 -9.24 12.16
C ARG A 470 -32.24 -9.52 10.78
N ARG A 471 -31.72 -8.49 10.11
CA ARG A 471 -31.08 -8.61 8.79
C ARG A 471 -29.77 -9.42 8.86
N HIS A 472 -28.97 -9.25 9.91
CA HIS A 472 -27.65 -9.90 10.02
C HIS A 472 -27.71 -11.25 10.77
N ALA A 473 -28.80 -11.55 11.45
CA ALA A 473 -28.93 -12.78 12.25
C ALA A 473 -28.81 -14.09 11.45
N PRO A 474 -29.37 -14.22 10.22
CA PRO A 474 -29.22 -15.45 9.43
C PRO A 474 -27.79 -15.72 8.99
N GLU A 475 -27.09 -14.69 8.54
CA GLU A 475 -25.69 -14.77 8.12
C GLU A 475 -24.78 -15.11 9.30
N LEU A 476 -24.98 -14.43 10.42
CA LEU A 476 -24.21 -14.65 11.64
C LEU A 476 -24.36 -16.07 12.17
N ARG A 477 -25.58 -16.63 12.16
CA ARG A 477 -25.83 -18.03 12.55
C ARG A 477 -25.04 -18.99 11.68
N ARG A 478 -25.06 -18.80 10.36
CA ARG A 478 -24.30 -19.63 9.42
C ARG A 478 -22.80 -19.54 9.68
N MET A 479 -22.27 -18.35 9.96
CA MET A 479 -20.85 -18.16 10.25
C MET A 479 -20.41 -18.77 11.58
N LEU A 480 -21.29 -18.81 12.58
CA LEU A 480 -21.02 -19.38 13.91
C LEU A 480 -21.42 -20.86 14.02
N GLY A 481 -22.01 -21.44 12.98
CA GLY A 481 -22.41 -22.85 12.95
C GLY A 481 -23.62 -23.18 13.83
N VAL A 482 -24.56 -22.23 14.08
CA VAL A 482 -25.72 -22.37 15.00
C VAL A 482 -27.04 -22.00 14.35
#